data_3f4975443e7fe9ed3b991e519362d56a
#
_entry.id   3f4975443e7fe9ed3b991e519362d56a
#
_cell.length_a   1.000
_cell.length_b   1.000
_cell.length_c   1.000
_cell.angle_alpha   90.00
_cell.angle_beta   90.00
_cell.angle_gamma   90.00
#
_symmetry.space_group_name_H-M   'P 1'
#
loop_
_entity.id
_entity.type
_entity.pdbx_description
1 polymer ?
#
loop_
_entity_poly.entity_id
_entity_poly.type
_entity_poly.pdbx_seq_one_letter_code
_entity_poly.pdbx_strand_id
1 'polypeptide(L)'
;MANPLLVALVTVAGVLILCLLAVIAAGGGKLSRILLALKCEWRTLRDPDFRAKVGELLVPPPPTPETPPKPSGAAVRFLALLQREGRLVDFLLEDIQSYSDAQVGAAVRDIHRQCQSVLKEHLVLQPVLPQREGASVEVTTGFDPSAVRLMGNVTGQPPFRGTLQHHGWRVKEIKLAPPPEGQDELILMPAEVELP
;
A
#
# COMPACT_ATOMS: atom_id res chain seq x y z
N MET A 1 -58.85 -34.59 -26.61
CA MET A 1 -58.66 -33.18 -26.27
C MET A 1 -58.33 -33.06 -24.80
N ALA A 2 -57.16 -32.61 -24.41
CA ALA A 2 -56.80 -32.44 -23.03
C ALA A 2 -57.68 -31.37 -22.38
N ASN A 3 -58.21 -31.64 -21.21
CA ASN A 3 -59.08 -30.70 -20.46
C ASN A 3 -58.28 -29.44 -20.13
N PRO A 4 -58.66 -28.25 -20.61
CA PRO A 4 -57.86 -27.02 -20.42
C PRO A 4 -57.67 -26.65 -18.95
N LEU A 5 -58.61 -27.03 -18.08
CA LEU A 5 -58.51 -26.88 -16.64
C LEU A 5 -57.39 -27.76 -16.03
N LEU A 6 -57.26 -28.98 -16.52
CA LEU A 6 -56.19 -29.89 -16.08
C LEU A 6 -54.81 -29.40 -16.51
N VAL A 7 -54.67 -28.90 -17.73
CA VAL A 7 -53.42 -28.29 -18.24
C VAL A 7 -53.04 -27.08 -17.42
N ALA A 8 -53.98 -26.18 -17.14
CA ALA A 8 -53.73 -24.99 -16.33
C ALA A 8 -53.28 -25.36 -14.90
N LEU A 9 -53.87 -26.36 -14.30
CA LEU A 9 -53.56 -26.81 -12.93
C LEU A 9 -52.14 -27.44 -12.87
N VAL A 10 -51.78 -28.24 -13.87
CA VAL A 10 -50.44 -28.85 -13.99
C VAL A 10 -49.35 -27.78 -14.22
N THR A 11 -49.63 -26.77 -15.05
CA THR A 11 -48.65 -25.70 -15.29
C THR A 11 -48.46 -24.84 -14.05
N VAL A 12 -49.50 -24.46 -13.31
CA VAL A 12 -49.38 -23.72 -12.05
C VAL A 12 -48.63 -24.53 -11.01
N ALA A 13 -48.93 -25.82 -10.85
CA ALA A 13 -48.20 -26.69 -9.94
C ALA A 13 -46.70 -26.78 -10.30
N GLY A 14 -46.37 -26.91 -11.60
CA GLY A 14 -44.99 -26.94 -12.09
C GLY A 14 -44.21 -25.65 -11.77
N VAL A 15 -44.84 -24.49 -11.97
CA VAL A 15 -44.24 -23.18 -11.63
C VAL A 15 -44.01 -23.06 -10.12
N LEU A 16 -44.95 -23.46 -9.28
CA LEU A 16 -44.82 -23.43 -7.83
C LEU A 16 -43.67 -24.33 -7.34
N ILE A 17 -43.54 -25.53 -7.92
CA ILE A 17 -42.43 -26.43 -7.60
C ILE A 17 -41.10 -25.84 -8.02
N LEU A 18 -40.99 -25.24 -9.20
CA LEU A 18 -39.78 -24.55 -9.66
C LEU A 18 -39.38 -23.38 -8.77
N CYS A 19 -40.35 -22.57 -8.35
CA CYS A 19 -40.11 -21.46 -7.41
C CYS A 19 -39.61 -21.99 -6.05
N LEU A 20 -40.20 -23.07 -5.55
CA LEU A 20 -39.80 -23.70 -4.29
C LEU A 20 -38.37 -24.25 -4.38
N LEU A 21 -38.04 -24.93 -5.48
CA LEU A 21 -36.69 -25.45 -5.73
C LEU A 21 -35.64 -24.28 -5.85
N ALA A 22 -36.01 -23.18 -6.49
CA ALA A 22 -35.14 -22.00 -6.58
C ALA A 22 -34.86 -21.38 -5.20
N VAL A 23 -35.90 -21.28 -4.33
CA VAL A 23 -35.78 -20.78 -2.96
C VAL A 23 -34.92 -21.73 -2.10
N ILE A 24 -35.05 -23.04 -2.28
CA ILE A 24 -34.22 -24.04 -1.59
C ILE A 24 -32.78 -23.95 -2.03
N ALA A 25 -32.51 -23.79 -3.35
CA ALA A 25 -31.18 -23.63 -3.90
C ALA A 25 -30.51 -22.33 -3.39
N ALA A 26 -31.25 -21.21 -3.42
CA ALA A 26 -30.76 -19.92 -2.90
C ALA A 26 -30.43 -19.97 -1.39
N GLY A 27 -31.17 -20.77 -0.60
CA GLY A 27 -30.91 -21.02 0.82
C GLY A 27 -29.75 -21.99 1.09
N GLY A 28 -29.04 -22.47 0.05
CA GLY A 28 -27.94 -23.42 0.16
C GLY A 28 -28.40 -24.78 0.70
N GLY A 29 -29.63 -25.20 0.38
CA GLY A 29 -30.22 -26.50 0.78
C GLY A 29 -30.58 -26.66 2.26
N LYS A 30 -30.41 -25.63 3.09
CA LYS A 30 -30.69 -25.68 4.53
C LYS A 30 -32.10 -25.12 4.85
N LEU A 31 -33.05 -25.98 5.19
CA LEU A 31 -34.42 -25.61 5.52
C LEU A 31 -34.51 -24.55 6.64
N SER A 32 -33.57 -24.59 7.59
CA SER A 32 -33.50 -23.62 8.69
C SER A 32 -33.26 -22.17 8.20
N ARG A 33 -32.51 -21.97 7.10
CA ARG A 33 -32.29 -20.64 6.50
C ARG A 33 -33.54 -20.10 5.84
N ILE A 34 -34.29 -20.95 5.18
CA ILE A 34 -35.56 -20.59 4.53
C ILE A 34 -36.59 -20.19 5.59
N LEU A 35 -36.71 -20.99 6.66
CA LEU A 35 -37.61 -20.67 7.77
C LEU A 35 -37.21 -19.36 8.47
N LEU A 36 -35.92 -19.10 8.61
CA LEU A 36 -35.41 -17.83 9.16
C LEU A 36 -35.77 -16.66 8.25
N ALA A 37 -35.54 -16.78 6.93
CA ALA A 37 -35.89 -15.75 5.97
C ALA A 37 -37.39 -15.40 5.99
N LEU A 38 -38.25 -16.40 5.96
CA LEU A 38 -39.70 -16.20 6.06
C LEU A 38 -40.11 -15.52 7.37
N LYS A 39 -39.47 -15.92 8.49
CA LYS A 39 -39.73 -15.30 9.79
C LYS A 39 -39.28 -13.85 9.83
N CYS A 40 -38.10 -13.52 9.22
CA CYS A 40 -37.60 -12.14 9.10
C CYS A 40 -38.53 -11.32 8.22
N GLU A 41 -38.96 -11.84 7.06
CA GLU A 41 -39.87 -11.16 6.15
C GLU A 41 -41.20 -10.83 6.85
N TRP A 42 -41.83 -11.80 7.49
CA TRP A 42 -43.07 -11.63 8.25
C TRP A 42 -42.92 -10.58 9.35
N ARG A 43 -41.80 -10.58 10.07
CA ARG A 43 -41.54 -9.63 11.15
C ARG A 43 -41.27 -8.22 10.60
N THR A 44 -40.55 -8.10 9.49
CA THR A 44 -40.30 -6.82 8.84
C THR A 44 -41.59 -6.14 8.34
N LEU A 45 -42.60 -6.94 7.95
CA LEU A 45 -43.89 -6.42 7.53
C LEU A 45 -44.75 -5.91 8.69
N ARG A 46 -44.69 -6.55 9.88
CA ARG A 46 -45.58 -6.28 11.02
C ARG A 46 -44.99 -5.42 12.11
N ASP A 47 -43.65 -5.39 12.24
CA ASP A 47 -42.91 -4.72 13.32
C ASP A 47 -42.10 -3.55 12.72
N PRO A 48 -42.58 -2.28 12.93
CA PRO A 48 -41.88 -1.11 12.36
C PRO A 48 -40.50 -0.92 12.97
N ASP A 49 -40.29 -1.27 14.26
CA ASP A 49 -38.96 -1.14 14.91
C ASP A 49 -37.97 -2.16 14.36
N PHE A 50 -38.44 -3.38 14.08
CA PHE A 50 -37.60 -4.39 13.42
C PHE A 50 -37.26 -3.98 11.99
N ARG A 51 -38.21 -3.40 11.26
CA ARG A 51 -37.98 -2.86 9.90
C ARG A 51 -36.91 -1.79 9.89
N ALA A 52 -36.95 -0.86 10.86
CA ALA A 52 -35.93 0.19 10.96
C ALA A 52 -34.53 -0.41 11.17
N LYS A 53 -34.40 -1.38 12.09
CA LYS A 53 -33.12 -2.09 12.32
C LYS A 53 -32.61 -2.85 11.12
N VAL A 54 -33.49 -3.51 10.36
CA VAL A 54 -33.12 -4.19 9.11
C VAL A 54 -32.68 -3.17 8.07
N GLY A 55 -33.35 -2.00 8.00
CA GLY A 55 -32.96 -0.89 7.12
C GLY A 55 -31.55 -0.38 7.42
N GLU A 56 -31.20 -0.21 8.69
CA GLU A 56 -29.84 0.18 9.11
C GLU A 56 -28.78 -0.85 8.70
N LEU A 57 -29.10 -2.15 8.78
CA LEU A 57 -28.19 -3.23 8.35
C LEU A 57 -27.98 -3.30 6.83
N LEU A 58 -28.92 -2.80 6.04
CA LEU A 58 -28.84 -2.76 4.59
C LEU A 58 -28.11 -1.52 4.06
N VAL A 59 -27.96 -0.49 4.89
CA VAL A 59 -27.10 0.67 4.56
C VAL A 59 -25.65 0.22 4.77
N PRO A 60 -24.79 0.31 3.72
CA PRO A 60 -23.38 0.02 3.92
C PRO A 60 -22.86 0.93 5.04
N PRO A 61 -22.06 0.39 5.99
CA PRO A 61 -21.47 1.22 7.03
C PRO A 61 -20.77 2.40 6.37
N PRO A 62 -20.89 3.62 6.94
CA PRO A 62 -20.12 4.76 6.44
C PRO A 62 -18.66 4.32 6.36
N PRO A 63 -17.91 4.74 5.32
CA PRO A 63 -16.51 4.39 5.21
C PRO A 63 -15.87 4.73 6.54
N THR A 64 -15.35 3.70 7.23
CA THR A 64 -14.58 3.89 8.46
C THR A 64 -13.54 4.96 8.13
N PRO A 65 -13.42 6.08 8.89
CA PRO A 65 -12.37 7.03 8.66
C PRO A 65 -11.08 6.21 8.62
N GLU A 66 -10.43 6.14 7.46
CA GLU A 66 -9.14 5.48 7.34
C GLU A 66 -8.25 6.19 8.35
N THR A 67 -7.94 5.53 9.44
CA THR A 67 -6.90 5.98 10.36
C THR A 67 -5.68 6.19 9.46
N PRO A 68 -5.10 7.41 9.40
CA PRO A 68 -3.96 7.65 8.54
C PRO A 68 -2.95 6.53 8.79
N PRO A 69 -2.42 5.88 7.74
CA PRO A 69 -1.54 4.74 7.90
C PRO A 69 -0.43 5.16 8.86
N LYS A 70 -0.27 4.39 9.95
CA LYS A 70 0.80 4.63 10.92
C LYS A 70 2.09 4.79 10.13
N PRO A 71 2.84 5.90 10.23
CA PRO A 71 4.02 6.11 9.43
C PRO A 71 4.89 4.86 9.54
N SER A 72 5.22 4.26 8.41
CA SER A 72 6.06 3.08 8.39
C SER A 72 7.39 3.45 9.03
N GLY A 73 7.75 2.80 10.14
CA GLY A 73 9.04 3.00 10.79
C GLY A 73 10.26 2.60 9.94
N ALA A 74 10.03 2.07 8.73
CA ALA A 74 11.09 1.63 7.82
C ALA A 74 12.09 2.73 7.48
N ALA A 75 11.62 3.96 7.24
CA ALA A 75 12.50 5.09 6.97
C ALA A 75 13.35 5.45 8.18
N VAL A 76 12.76 5.43 9.37
CA VAL A 76 13.47 5.71 10.64
C VAL A 76 14.47 4.59 10.93
N ARG A 77 14.10 3.32 10.73
CA ARG A 77 15.01 2.17 10.89
C ARG A 77 16.22 2.25 9.94
N PHE A 78 15.99 2.65 8.69
CA PHE A 78 17.10 2.81 7.76
C PHE A 78 18.02 3.97 8.18
N LEU A 79 17.45 5.10 8.63
CA LEU A 79 18.22 6.22 9.17
C LEU A 79 18.98 5.82 10.45
N ALA A 80 18.38 4.98 11.30
CA ALA A 80 19.03 4.43 12.49
C ALA A 80 20.27 3.59 12.15
N LEU A 81 20.23 2.81 11.06
CA LEU A 81 21.41 2.09 10.57
C LEU A 81 22.52 3.04 10.12
N LEU A 82 22.18 4.08 9.37
CA LEU A 82 23.14 5.10 8.95
C LEU A 82 23.73 5.88 10.12
N GLN A 83 22.94 6.11 11.18
CA GLN A 83 23.42 6.74 12.41
C GLN A 83 24.35 5.80 13.20
N ARG A 84 23.91 4.55 13.40
CA ARG A 84 24.66 3.58 14.22
C ARG A 84 26.02 3.24 13.62
N GLU A 85 26.06 2.99 12.31
CA GLU A 85 27.29 2.57 11.62
C GLU A 85 28.12 3.76 11.14
N GLY A 86 27.47 4.83 10.66
CA GLY A 86 28.10 5.95 9.99
C GLY A 86 28.05 7.27 10.75
N ARG A 87 27.34 7.35 11.88
CA ARG A 87 27.13 8.58 12.65
C ARG A 87 26.64 9.75 11.77
N LEU A 88 25.84 9.41 10.75
CA LEU A 88 25.42 10.37 9.73
C LEU A 88 24.64 11.55 10.33
N VAL A 89 23.72 11.27 11.26
CA VAL A 89 22.86 12.30 11.84
C VAL A 89 23.67 13.23 12.74
N ASP A 90 24.58 12.67 13.56
CA ASP A 90 25.49 13.45 14.40
C ASP A 90 26.30 14.41 13.51
N PHE A 91 26.91 13.91 12.45
CA PHE A 91 27.69 14.73 11.51
C PHE A 91 26.86 15.84 10.85
N LEU A 92 25.62 15.53 10.43
CA LEU A 92 24.76 16.52 9.78
C LEU A 92 24.24 17.60 10.73
N LEU A 93 24.18 17.31 12.04
CA LEU A 93 23.75 18.26 13.06
C LEU A 93 24.93 19.01 13.74
N GLU A 94 26.16 18.55 13.51
CA GLU A 94 27.36 19.19 14.02
C GLU A 94 27.61 20.55 13.34
N ASP A 95 28.03 21.55 14.10
CA ASP A 95 28.52 22.81 13.54
C ASP A 95 29.97 22.67 13.09
N ILE A 96 30.17 22.46 11.81
CA ILE A 96 31.48 22.24 11.19
C ILE A 96 32.23 23.51 10.80
N GLN A 97 31.67 24.73 11.03
CA GLN A 97 32.29 25.99 10.58
C GLN A 97 33.65 26.26 11.23
N SER A 98 33.87 25.75 12.43
CA SER A 98 35.13 25.94 13.17
C SER A 98 36.25 24.95 12.77
N TYR A 99 35.94 23.91 12.00
CA TYR A 99 36.92 22.89 11.60
C TYR A 99 37.62 23.24 10.28
N SER A 100 38.87 22.83 10.16
CA SER A 100 39.61 22.96 8.90
C SER A 100 39.06 21.95 7.84
N ASP A 101 39.23 22.32 6.54
CA ASP A 101 38.87 21.43 5.43
C ASP A 101 39.52 20.04 5.53
N ALA A 102 40.73 19.99 6.05
CA ALA A 102 41.46 18.72 6.26
C ALA A 102 40.78 17.81 7.30
N GLN A 103 40.30 18.39 8.41
CA GLN A 103 39.56 17.67 9.46
C GLN A 103 38.20 17.19 8.96
N VAL A 104 37.43 18.09 8.31
CA VAL A 104 36.14 17.75 7.70
C VAL A 104 36.34 16.67 6.62
N GLY A 105 37.36 16.83 5.76
CA GLY A 105 37.66 15.86 4.71
C GLY A 105 38.03 14.47 5.23
N ALA A 106 38.72 14.38 6.36
CA ALA A 106 39.03 13.10 7.01
C ALA A 106 37.76 12.44 7.55
N ALA A 107 36.94 13.18 8.32
CA ALA A 107 35.69 12.68 8.91
C ALA A 107 34.72 12.23 7.81
N VAL A 108 34.52 13.04 6.75
CA VAL A 108 33.62 12.71 5.63
C VAL A 108 34.00 11.40 4.93
N ARG A 109 35.30 11.09 4.78
CA ARG A 109 35.72 9.83 4.15
C ARG A 109 35.31 8.61 4.97
N ASP A 110 35.36 8.71 6.29
CA ASP A 110 34.96 7.61 7.17
C ASP A 110 33.46 7.43 7.17
N ILE A 111 32.70 8.50 7.33
CA ILE A 111 31.24 8.51 7.25
C ILE A 111 30.76 7.96 5.89
N HIS A 112 31.38 8.43 4.79
CA HIS A 112 31.07 7.95 3.43
C HIS A 112 31.26 6.43 3.33
N ARG A 113 32.37 5.90 3.79
CA ARG A 113 32.69 4.48 3.72
C ARG A 113 31.67 3.65 4.48
N GLN A 114 31.33 4.06 5.68
CA GLN A 114 30.39 3.35 6.55
C GLN A 114 28.97 3.45 6.02
N CYS A 115 28.50 4.63 5.64
CA CYS A 115 27.17 4.80 5.01
C CYS A 115 27.06 4.06 3.68
N GLN A 116 28.12 4.00 2.87
CA GLN A 116 28.15 3.22 1.64
C GLN A 116 28.01 1.72 1.91
N SER A 117 28.63 1.21 2.98
CA SER A 117 28.48 -0.19 3.40
C SER A 117 27.03 -0.49 3.75
N VAL A 118 26.40 0.34 4.58
CA VAL A 118 24.98 0.22 4.97
C VAL A 118 24.08 0.21 3.73
N LEU A 119 24.30 1.16 2.80
CA LEU A 119 23.52 1.19 1.56
C LEU A 119 23.61 -0.11 0.77
N LYS A 120 24.81 -0.64 0.57
CA LYS A 120 25.06 -1.87 -0.20
C LYS A 120 24.52 -3.13 0.48
N GLU A 121 24.54 -3.16 1.80
CA GLU A 121 24.06 -4.31 2.58
C GLU A 121 22.53 -4.38 2.62
N HIS A 122 21.90 -3.22 2.82
CA HIS A 122 20.46 -3.16 3.10
C HIS A 122 19.60 -2.79 1.88
N LEU A 123 20.18 -2.22 0.81
CA LEU A 123 19.45 -1.83 -0.40
C LEU A 123 20.07 -2.44 -1.66
N VAL A 124 19.21 -3.02 -2.49
CA VAL A 124 19.60 -3.37 -3.87
C VAL A 124 19.19 -2.21 -4.76
N LEU A 125 20.16 -1.38 -5.13
CA LEU A 125 19.96 -0.23 -6.01
C LEU A 125 20.23 -0.62 -7.47
N GLN A 126 19.39 -0.08 -8.38
CA GLN A 126 19.61 -0.18 -9.82
C GLN A 126 19.34 1.16 -10.49
N PRO A 127 19.96 1.47 -11.62
CA PRO A 127 19.62 2.65 -12.40
C PRO A 127 18.19 2.57 -12.94
N VAL A 128 17.49 3.70 -13.01
CA VAL A 128 16.17 3.79 -13.66
C VAL A 128 16.33 3.62 -15.16
N LEU A 129 17.30 4.29 -15.76
CA LEU A 129 17.69 4.13 -17.15
C LEU A 129 19.09 3.49 -17.22
N PRO A 130 19.26 2.38 -17.95
CA PRO A 130 20.52 1.62 -17.95
C PRO A 130 21.63 2.28 -18.77
N GLN A 131 21.32 3.32 -19.54
CA GLN A 131 22.29 4.04 -20.37
C GLN A 131 23.26 4.85 -19.49
N ARG A 132 24.44 5.12 -20.03
CA ARG A 132 25.41 5.98 -19.37
C ARG A 132 24.97 7.45 -19.45
N GLU A 133 25.31 8.23 -18.43
CA GLU A 133 25.16 9.69 -18.46
C GLU A 133 25.89 10.27 -19.65
N GLY A 134 25.30 11.27 -20.31
CA GLY A 134 25.76 11.82 -21.58
C GLY A 134 25.28 11.09 -22.83
N ALA A 135 24.68 9.89 -22.70
CA ALA A 135 24.13 9.18 -23.83
C ALA A 135 22.81 9.79 -24.33
N SER A 136 22.54 9.64 -25.63
CA SER A 136 21.24 9.98 -26.20
C SER A 136 20.20 8.94 -25.80
N VAL A 137 19.06 9.40 -25.30
CA VAL A 137 17.92 8.56 -24.91
C VAL A 137 16.64 9.05 -25.58
N GLU A 138 15.74 8.13 -25.83
CA GLU A 138 14.40 8.41 -26.34
C GLU A 138 13.36 8.06 -25.26
N VAL A 139 12.53 9.07 -24.95
CA VAL A 139 11.44 8.91 -23.98
C VAL A 139 10.12 8.74 -24.75
N THR A 140 9.60 7.55 -24.74
CA THR A 140 8.40 7.15 -25.51
C THR A 140 7.11 7.63 -24.86
N THR A 141 6.01 7.57 -25.62
CA THR A 141 4.65 7.84 -25.10
C THR A 141 4.32 6.90 -23.94
N GLY A 142 3.69 7.44 -22.89
CA GLY A 142 3.30 6.68 -21.72
C GLY A 142 4.42 6.40 -20.71
N PHE A 143 5.54 7.13 -20.79
CA PHE A 143 6.58 7.07 -19.77
C PHE A 143 6.03 7.47 -18.39
N ASP A 144 6.59 6.91 -17.34
CA ASP A 144 6.23 7.22 -15.96
C ASP A 144 6.95 8.50 -15.51
N PRO A 145 6.20 9.60 -15.22
CA PRO A 145 6.79 10.85 -14.77
C PRO A 145 7.49 10.76 -13.41
N SER A 146 7.19 9.74 -12.59
CA SER A 146 7.91 9.49 -11.34
C SER A 146 9.29 8.89 -11.57
N ALA A 147 9.48 8.19 -12.69
CA ALA A 147 10.73 7.54 -13.07
C ALA A 147 11.60 8.45 -13.94
N VAL A 148 11.01 9.23 -14.85
CA VAL A 148 11.76 10.08 -15.81
C VAL A 148 11.23 11.50 -15.77
N ARG A 149 12.09 12.45 -15.47
CA ARG A 149 11.80 13.90 -15.54
C ARG A 149 12.41 14.50 -16.78
N LEU A 150 11.59 15.13 -17.61
CA LEU A 150 12.05 15.92 -18.74
C LEU A 150 12.44 17.32 -18.27
N MET A 151 13.57 17.84 -18.75
CA MET A 151 14.08 19.17 -18.43
C MET A 151 14.43 19.93 -19.72
N GLY A 152 14.45 21.27 -19.62
CA GLY A 152 14.74 22.14 -20.76
C GLY A 152 13.47 22.51 -21.56
N ASN A 153 13.64 22.78 -22.84
CA ASN A 153 12.53 23.18 -23.72
C ASN A 153 11.72 21.95 -24.19
N VAL A 154 10.78 21.53 -23.38
CA VAL A 154 9.88 20.40 -23.70
C VAL A 154 8.73 20.90 -24.56
N THR A 155 8.84 20.76 -25.87
CA THR A 155 7.80 21.14 -26.83
C THR A 155 7.39 19.96 -27.70
N GLY A 156 6.12 19.95 -28.16
CA GLY A 156 5.61 18.90 -29.04
C GLY A 156 5.06 17.70 -28.27
N GLN A 157 5.00 16.57 -28.97
CA GLN A 157 4.45 15.30 -28.48
C GLN A 157 5.56 14.25 -28.43
N PRO A 158 5.47 13.25 -27.50
CA PRO A 158 6.41 12.12 -27.52
C PRO A 158 6.39 11.39 -28.88
N PRO A 159 7.53 10.72 -29.25
CA PRO A 159 8.71 10.49 -28.46
C PRO A 159 9.65 11.70 -28.34
N PHE A 160 10.16 11.95 -27.13
CA PHE A 160 11.15 13.00 -26.91
C PHE A 160 12.56 12.42 -26.97
N ARG A 161 13.48 13.14 -27.62
CA ARG A 161 14.89 12.79 -27.68
C ARG A 161 15.72 13.79 -26.93
N GLY A 162 16.63 13.30 -26.09
CA GLY A 162 17.49 14.14 -25.26
C GLY A 162 18.74 13.43 -24.80
N THR A 163 19.56 14.14 -24.04
CA THR A 163 20.78 13.62 -23.43
C THR A 163 20.51 13.27 -21.98
N LEU A 164 20.83 12.05 -21.58
CA LEU A 164 20.69 11.58 -20.20
C LEU A 164 21.66 12.35 -19.30
N GLN A 165 21.14 13.18 -18.40
CA GLN A 165 21.93 13.93 -17.43
C GLN A 165 22.26 13.10 -16.20
N HIS A 166 21.30 12.32 -15.72
CA HIS A 166 21.43 11.43 -14.58
C HIS A 166 20.56 10.21 -14.78
N HIS A 167 21.10 9.01 -14.58
CA HIS A 167 20.40 7.75 -14.85
C HIS A 167 19.30 7.41 -13.82
N GLY A 168 19.20 8.17 -12.72
CA GLY A 168 18.26 7.94 -11.64
C GLY A 168 18.57 6.66 -10.84
N TRP A 169 17.96 6.54 -9.67
CA TRP A 169 18.10 5.35 -8.83
C TRP A 169 16.74 4.77 -8.48
N ARG A 170 16.65 3.45 -8.56
CA ARG A 170 15.48 2.69 -8.10
C ARG A 170 15.95 1.68 -7.05
N VAL A 171 15.21 1.61 -5.94
CA VAL A 171 15.38 0.54 -4.97
C VAL A 171 14.64 -0.68 -5.50
N LYS A 172 15.38 -1.75 -5.80
CA LYS A 172 14.81 -3.03 -6.25
C LYS A 172 14.39 -3.89 -5.06
N GLU A 173 15.17 -3.87 -3.98
CA GLU A 173 14.96 -4.68 -2.80
C GLU A 173 15.41 -3.92 -1.56
N ILE A 174 14.65 -4.06 -0.47
CA ILE A 174 14.98 -3.50 0.86
C ILE A 174 15.14 -4.66 1.82
N LYS A 175 16.31 -4.77 2.44
CA LYS A 175 16.70 -5.83 3.39
C LYS A 175 16.77 -5.26 4.81
N LEU A 176 15.62 -4.87 5.36
CA LEU A 176 15.54 -4.38 6.74
C LEU A 176 14.94 -5.45 7.64
N ALA A 177 15.56 -5.68 8.78
CA ALA A 177 14.99 -6.52 9.84
C ALA A 177 13.65 -5.91 10.32
N PRO A 178 12.69 -6.74 10.73
CA PRO A 178 11.50 -6.25 11.42
C PRO A 178 11.90 -5.51 12.70
N PRO A 179 11.08 -4.53 13.15
CA PRO A 179 11.34 -3.84 14.39
C PRO A 179 11.30 -4.84 15.55
N PRO A 180 12.20 -4.70 16.55
CA PRO A 180 12.11 -5.48 17.78
C PRO A 180 10.80 -5.20 18.51
N GLU A 181 10.20 -6.23 19.12
CA GLU A 181 8.97 -6.09 19.87
C GLU A 181 9.17 -5.12 21.06
N GLY A 182 8.20 -4.23 21.26
CA GLY A 182 8.19 -3.30 22.38
C GLY A 182 9.13 -2.10 22.28
N GLN A 183 9.84 -1.91 21.15
CA GLN A 183 10.63 -0.71 20.92
C GLN A 183 9.80 0.38 20.22
N ASP A 184 10.03 1.62 20.62
CA ASP A 184 9.49 2.77 19.90
C ASP A 184 10.26 2.95 18.59
N GLU A 185 9.57 2.73 17.47
CA GLU A 185 10.17 2.83 16.13
C GLU A 185 10.60 4.26 15.76
N LEU A 186 10.22 5.27 16.54
CA LEU A 186 10.60 6.68 16.30
C LEU A 186 11.90 7.05 17.02
N ILE A 187 12.41 6.22 17.91
CA ILE A 187 13.72 6.43 18.55
C ILE A 187 14.81 5.99 17.58
N LEU A 188 15.55 6.96 17.06
CA LEU A 188 16.64 6.74 16.13
C LEU A 188 17.85 6.08 16.82
N MET A 189 18.21 6.59 17.99
CA MET A 189 19.27 6.08 18.84
C MET A 189 18.95 6.41 20.30
N PRO A 190 19.05 5.45 21.24
CA PRO A 190 18.82 5.74 22.65
C PRO A 190 19.87 6.70 23.21
N ALA A 191 19.50 7.48 24.22
CA ALA A 191 20.47 8.25 24.99
C ALA A 191 21.35 7.31 25.82
N GLU A 192 22.62 7.58 25.85
CA GLU A 192 23.61 6.84 26.66
C GLU A 192 23.91 7.65 27.93
N VAL A 193 23.79 7.02 29.10
CA VAL A 193 24.06 7.64 30.39
C VAL A 193 25.08 6.76 31.11
N GLU A 194 26.25 7.32 31.39
CA GLU A 194 27.27 6.67 32.20
C GLU A 194 26.94 6.90 33.69
N LEU A 195 26.91 5.78 34.43
CA LEU A 195 26.71 5.83 35.90
C LEU A 195 28.05 5.86 36.58
N PRO A 196 28.19 6.60 37.70
CA PRO A 196 29.47 6.68 38.45
C PRO A 196 29.84 5.40 39.15
#